data_84c6507988f29d4c1536fcfde3c7755e
#
_entry.id   84c6507988f29d4c1536fcfde3c7755e
#
_cell.length_a   1.000
_cell.length_b   1.000
_cell.length_c   1.000
_cell.angle_alpha   90.00
_cell.angle_beta   90.00
_cell.angle_gamma   90.00
#
_symmetry.space_group_name_H-M   'P 1'
#
loop_
_entity.id
_entity.type
_entity.pdbx_description
1 polymer ?
#
loop_
_entity_poly.entity_id
_entity_poly.type
_entity_poly.pdbx_seq_one_letter_code
_entity_poly.pdbx_strand_id
1 'polypeptide(L)'
;MNLSDFVFHTAAAGRRLWALLADYSMMSHDLCFFGGPTHPALLLLPQQRYSIVNKDTWLIRVSHVKAALEARGYAPCIRAQLHLDVADDLVPANAGRWTLTIENGKGRVEPGGRAEV
;
A
#
# COMPACT_ATOMS: atom_id res chain seq x y z
N MET A 1 -6.44 21.07 -12.67
CA MET A 1 -7.52 20.08 -12.41
C MET A 1 -7.09 19.18 -11.28
N ASN A 2 -7.98 18.92 -10.32
CA ASN A 2 -7.67 18.01 -9.20
C ASN A 2 -8.56 16.77 -9.32
N LEU A 3 -7.93 15.59 -9.25
CA LEU A 3 -8.63 14.31 -9.14
C LEU A 3 -8.48 13.82 -7.70
N SER A 4 -9.57 13.32 -7.13
CA SER A 4 -9.53 12.69 -5.80
C SER A 4 -8.93 11.29 -5.85
N ASP A 5 -9.10 10.60 -6.98
CA ASP A 5 -8.58 9.25 -7.19
C ASP A 5 -8.38 8.96 -8.69
N PHE A 6 -7.50 8.02 -9.01
CA PHE A 6 -7.20 7.61 -10.38
C PHE A 6 -6.91 6.11 -10.42
N VAL A 7 -7.95 5.32 -10.72
CA VAL A 7 -7.89 3.84 -10.69
C VAL A 7 -8.31 3.25 -12.02
N PHE A 8 -7.66 2.19 -12.44
CA PHE A 8 -8.01 1.41 -13.63
C PHE A 8 -7.59 -0.06 -13.47
N HIS A 9 -8.30 -0.97 -14.13
CA HIS A 9 -8.04 -2.40 -14.06
C HIS A 9 -7.08 -2.92 -15.15
N THR A 10 -6.95 -2.21 -16.25
CA THR A 10 -6.09 -2.59 -17.38
C THR A 10 -5.28 -1.42 -17.90
N ALA A 11 -4.09 -1.70 -18.45
CA ALA A 11 -3.25 -0.67 -19.06
C ALA A 11 -3.99 0.05 -20.22
N ALA A 12 -4.85 -0.66 -20.95
CA ALA A 12 -5.66 -0.05 -22.03
C ALA A 12 -6.65 0.97 -21.46
N ALA A 13 -7.34 0.63 -20.36
CA ALA A 13 -8.24 1.56 -19.69
C ALA A 13 -7.49 2.79 -19.15
N GLY A 14 -6.30 2.58 -18.54
CA GLY A 14 -5.45 3.68 -18.07
C GLY A 14 -5.03 4.63 -19.19
N ARG A 15 -4.62 4.10 -20.36
CA ARG A 15 -4.30 4.94 -21.53
C ARG A 15 -5.49 5.73 -22.03
N ARG A 16 -6.70 5.13 -22.04
CA ARG A 16 -7.93 5.83 -22.43
C ARG A 16 -8.29 6.95 -21.45
N LEU A 17 -8.09 6.73 -20.16
CA LEU A 17 -8.27 7.77 -19.15
C LEU A 17 -7.27 8.92 -19.35
N TRP A 18 -6.00 8.62 -19.62
CA TRP A 18 -5.01 9.66 -19.93
C TRP A 18 -5.37 10.44 -21.18
N ALA A 19 -5.86 9.78 -22.25
CA ALA A 19 -6.32 10.45 -23.46
C ALA A 19 -7.51 11.37 -23.16
N LEU A 20 -8.51 10.89 -22.41
CA LEU A 20 -9.64 11.70 -21.99
C LEU A 20 -9.19 12.95 -21.21
N LEU A 21 -8.27 12.78 -20.25
CA LEU A 21 -7.77 13.92 -19.48
C LEU A 21 -6.99 14.91 -20.35
N ALA A 22 -6.29 14.43 -21.37
CA ALA A 22 -5.59 15.30 -22.33
C ALA A 22 -6.56 16.15 -23.16
N ASP A 23 -7.77 15.68 -23.44
CA ASP A 23 -8.80 16.47 -24.15
C ASP A 23 -9.24 17.71 -23.35
N TYR A 24 -9.06 17.67 -22.02
CA TYR A 24 -9.35 18.82 -21.14
C TYR A 24 -8.16 19.78 -20.96
N SER A 25 -7.06 19.60 -21.70
CA SER A 25 -5.85 20.42 -21.58
C SER A 25 -6.08 21.92 -21.84
N MET A 26 -7.09 22.26 -22.62
CA MET A 26 -7.48 23.66 -22.84
C MET A 26 -8.12 24.32 -21.59
N MET A 27 -8.65 23.52 -20.67
CA MET A 27 -9.32 24.00 -19.47
C MET A 27 -8.41 24.00 -18.24
N SER A 28 -7.30 23.25 -18.29
CA SER A 28 -6.36 23.16 -17.17
C SER A 28 -4.97 22.80 -17.66
N HIS A 29 -3.95 23.59 -17.26
CA HIS A 29 -2.56 23.30 -17.59
C HIS A 29 -1.98 22.16 -16.76
N ASP A 30 -2.46 21.98 -15.54
CA ASP A 30 -1.95 21.00 -14.60
C ASP A 30 -3.04 20.04 -14.16
N LEU A 31 -2.67 18.77 -14.03
CA LEU A 31 -3.47 17.71 -13.44
C LEU A 31 -2.78 17.25 -12.17
N CYS A 32 -3.47 17.37 -11.03
CA CYS A 32 -2.99 16.91 -9.74
C CYS A 32 -3.84 15.76 -9.24
N PHE A 33 -3.21 14.76 -8.65
CA PHE A 33 -3.90 13.66 -7.95
C PHE A 33 -3.01 13.11 -6.83
N PHE A 34 -3.65 12.48 -5.86
CA PHE A 34 -2.95 11.78 -4.80
C PHE A 34 -2.50 10.40 -5.27
N GLY A 35 -1.25 10.05 -4.97
CA GLY A 35 -0.72 8.74 -5.32
C GLY A 35 0.61 8.46 -4.63
N GLY A 36 0.96 7.18 -4.54
CA GLY A 36 2.28 6.78 -4.09
C GLY A 36 3.34 6.96 -5.18
N PRO A 37 4.63 6.86 -4.85
CA PRO A 37 5.74 7.02 -5.82
C PRO A 37 5.72 5.97 -6.94
N THR A 38 5.06 4.85 -6.73
CA THR A 38 4.91 3.76 -7.70
C THR A 38 3.48 3.64 -8.23
N HIS A 39 2.75 4.77 -8.27
CA HIS A 39 1.37 4.76 -8.74
C HIS A 39 1.28 4.25 -10.18
N PRO A 40 0.41 3.24 -10.49
CA PRO A 40 0.36 2.60 -11.81
C PRO A 40 0.12 3.56 -12.97
N ALA A 41 -0.61 4.65 -12.73
CA ALA A 41 -0.87 5.66 -13.75
C ALA A 41 0.41 6.33 -14.28
N LEU A 42 1.42 6.51 -13.42
CA LEU A 42 2.69 7.12 -13.80
C LEU A 42 3.51 6.21 -14.73
N LEU A 43 3.36 4.88 -14.59
CA LEU A 43 4.05 3.90 -15.44
C LEU A 43 3.53 3.89 -16.89
N LEU A 44 2.36 4.48 -17.15
CA LEU A 44 1.80 4.60 -18.49
C LEU A 44 2.27 5.85 -19.24
N LEU A 45 2.97 6.75 -18.57
CA LEU A 45 3.54 7.94 -19.20
C LEU A 45 4.85 7.57 -19.91
N PRO A 46 5.05 8.02 -21.16
CA PRO A 46 6.24 7.67 -21.96
C PRO A 46 7.55 8.28 -21.42
N GLN A 47 7.43 9.30 -20.61
CA GLN A 47 8.54 9.99 -19.93
C GLN A 47 8.07 10.49 -18.56
N GLN A 48 9.04 10.85 -17.71
CA GLN A 48 8.73 11.49 -16.43
C GLN A 48 8.17 12.93 -16.67
N ARG A 49 6.89 12.99 -16.97
CA ARG A 49 6.13 14.23 -17.19
C ARG A 49 5.29 14.60 -15.97
N TYR A 50 5.86 14.40 -14.80
CA TYR A 50 5.23 14.76 -13.54
C TYR A 50 6.25 15.34 -12.57
N SER A 51 5.76 16.14 -11.67
CA SER A 51 6.51 16.64 -10.52
C SER A 51 5.74 16.36 -9.23
N ILE A 52 6.45 16.14 -8.15
CA ILE A 52 5.86 15.98 -6.83
C ILE A 52 5.70 17.38 -6.25
N VAL A 53 4.47 17.87 -6.17
CA VAL A 53 4.16 19.23 -5.66
C VAL A 53 3.98 19.23 -4.15
N ASN A 54 3.57 18.10 -3.56
CA ASN A 54 3.48 17.91 -2.12
C ASN A 54 3.81 16.47 -1.74
N LYS A 55 4.40 16.29 -0.58
CA LYS A 55 4.70 14.97 -0.01
C LYS A 55 4.27 14.94 1.44
N ASP A 56 3.18 14.24 1.71
CA ASP A 56 2.74 13.97 3.06
C ASP A 56 3.30 12.64 3.54
N THR A 57 3.94 12.65 4.71
CA THR A 57 4.47 11.46 5.34
C THR A 57 3.62 11.10 6.54
N TRP A 58 3.01 9.93 6.47
CA TRP A 58 2.20 9.40 7.56
C TRP A 58 3.04 8.43 8.40
N LEU A 59 3.03 8.63 9.69
CA LEU A 59 3.61 7.70 10.67
C LEU A 59 2.47 6.88 11.26
N ILE A 60 2.56 5.57 11.10
CA ILE A 60 1.60 4.63 11.69
C ILE A 60 2.32 3.87 12.81
N ARG A 61 1.70 3.85 13.98
CA ARG A 61 2.13 3.01 15.08
C ARG A 61 1.10 1.93 15.36
N VAL A 62 1.55 0.70 15.41
CA VAL A 62 0.72 -0.44 15.78
C VAL A 62 0.68 -0.53 17.30
N SER A 63 -0.47 -0.27 17.90
CA SER A 63 -0.67 -0.33 19.36
C SER A 63 -0.83 -1.77 19.88
N HIS A 64 -1.27 -2.69 19.03
CA HIS A 64 -1.46 -4.10 19.37
C HIS A 64 -1.15 -4.99 18.18
N VAL A 65 0.06 -5.55 18.14
CA VAL A 65 0.59 -6.28 16.97
C VAL A 65 -0.28 -7.48 16.60
N LYS A 66 -0.62 -8.33 17.56
CA LYS A 66 -1.47 -9.50 17.32
C LYS A 66 -2.81 -9.10 16.69
N ALA A 67 -3.53 -8.20 17.32
CA ALA A 67 -4.85 -7.77 16.82
C ALA A 67 -4.77 -7.11 15.44
N ALA A 68 -3.76 -6.29 15.19
CA ALA A 68 -3.57 -5.63 13.90
C ALA A 68 -3.32 -6.63 12.76
N LEU A 69 -2.50 -7.66 13.00
CA LEU A 69 -2.20 -8.69 12.03
C LEU A 69 -3.38 -9.65 11.81
N GLU A 70 -4.16 -9.96 12.83
CA GLU A 70 -5.34 -10.83 12.71
C GLU A 70 -6.53 -10.10 12.07
N ALA A 71 -6.70 -8.80 12.34
CA ALA A 71 -7.75 -7.98 11.74
C ALA A 71 -7.49 -7.63 10.27
N ARG A 72 -6.24 -7.70 9.83
CA ARG A 72 -5.86 -7.43 8.44
C ARG A 72 -6.39 -8.53 7.52
N GLY A 73 -7.03 -8.14 6.41
CA GLY A 73 -7.38 -9.07 5.34
C GLY A 73 -6.15 -9.49 4.52
N TYR A 74 -6.14 -10.75 4.08
CA TYR A 74 -5.11 -11.34 3.22
C TYR A 74 -5.75 -11.88 1.94
N ALA A 75 -4.97 -12.02 0.86
CA ALA A 75 -5.49 -12.59 -0.36
C ALA A 75 -5.86 -14.08 -0.13
N PRO A 76 -7.04 -14.54 -0.56
CA PRO A 76 -7.53 -15.90 -0.27
C PRO A 76 -6.64 -17.03 -0.81
N CYS A 77 -5.88 -16.74 -1.86
CA CYS A 77 -4.98 -17.71 -2.50
C CYS A 77 -3.62 -17.84 -1.79
N ILE A 78 -3.33 -17.01 -0.79
CA ILE A 78 -2.06 -17.05 -0.08
C ILE A 78 -2.15 -18.02 1.09
N ARG A 79 -1.18 -18.95 1.16
CA ARG A 79 -0.86 -19.73 2.33
C ARG A 79 0.59 -19.49 2.69
N ALA A 80 0.84 -18.96 3.88
CA ALA A 80 2.19 -18.63 4.32
C ALA A 80 2.30 -18.68 5.83
N GLN A 81 3.51 -18.96 6.31
CA GLN A 81 3.88 -18.81 7.71
C GLN A 81 5.08 -17.88 7.78
N LEU A 82 4.96 -16.84 8.59
CA LEU A 82 5.99 -15.81 8.77
C LEU A 82 6.39 -15.77 10.24
N HIS A 83 7.69 -15.73 10.49
CA HIS A 83 8.26 -15.49 11.81
C HIS A 83 8.66 -14.03 11.91
N LEU A 84 8.13 -13.35 12.92
CA LEU A 84 8.32 -11.93 13.13
C LEU A 84 9.07 -11.74 14.45
N ASP A 85 10.10 -10.91 14.45
CA ASP A 85 10.74 -10.41 15.66
C ASP A 85 10.40 -8.93 15.79
N VAL A 86 9.64 -8.58 16.81
CA VAL A 86 9.12 -7.23 17.03
C VAL A 86 9.83 -6.60 18.20
N ALA A 87 10.54 -5.50 17.94
CA ALA A 87 11.06 -4.61 18.97
C ALA A 87 10.09 -3.45 19.19
N ASP A 88 9.63 -3.22 20.40
CA ASP A 88 8.77 -2.11 20.76
C ASP A 88 9.13 -1.60 22.15
N ASP A 89 9.77 -0.43 22.20
CA ASP A 89 10.24 0.18 23.44
C ASP A 89 9.14 0.90 24.22
N LEU A 90 8.03 1.25 23.53
CA LEU A 90 6.93 2.00 24.14
C LEU A 90 5.78 1.11 24.60
N VAL A 91 5.57 -0.02 23.92
CA VAL A 91 4.53 -0.99 24.28
C VAL A 91 5.16 -2.37 24.45
N PRO A 92 5.70 -2.69 25.62
CA PRO A 92 6.41 -3.96 25.87
C PRO A 92 5.59 -5.21 25.53
N ALA A 93 4.26 -5.12 25.60
CA ALA A 93 3.34 -6.21 25.24
C ALA A 93 3.38 -6.57 23.75
N ASN A 94 3.88 -5.69 22.89
CA ASN A 94 4.08 -5.95 21.47
C ASN A 94 5.41 -6.62 21.19
N ALA A 95 6.41 -6.39 22.06
CA ALA A 95 7.76 -6.89 21.85
C ALA A 95 7.81 -8.41 21.99
N GLY A 96 8.63 -9.03 21.16
CA GLY A 96 8.85 -10.46 21.19
C GLY A 96 8.70 -11.13 19.83
N ARG A 97 8.74 -12.45 19.86
CA ARG A 97 8.61 -13.25 18.64
C ARG A 97 7.18 -13.71 18.44
N TRP A 98 6.74 -13.58 17.21
CA TRP A 98 5.40 -13.92 16.78
C TRP A 98 5.46 -14.80 15.53
N THR A 99 4.57 -15.77 15.45
CA THR A 99 4.35 -16.55 14.22
C THR A 99 3.01 -16.15 13.64
N LEU A 100 3.02 -15.61 12.43
CA LEU A 100 1.83 -15.30 11.65
C LEU A 100 1.58 -16.40 10.64
N THR A 101 0.46 -17.10 10.77
CA THR A 101 -0.02 -18.08 9.79
C THR A 101 -1.15 -17.46 8.98
N ILE A 102 -1.00 -17.47 7.66
CA ILE A 102 -1.98 -16.94 6.70
C ILE A 102 -2.61 -18.10 5.96
N GLU A 103 -3.93 -18.21 6.05
CA GLU A 103 -4.69 -19.21 5.33
C GLU A 103 -6.12 -18.73 5.07
N ASN A 104 -6.65 -19.01 3.87
CA ASN A 104 -8.04 -18.69 3.47
C ASN A 104 -8.40 -17.20 3.69
N GLY A 105 -7.47 -16.30 3.42
CA GLY A 105 -7.66 -14.85 3.56
C GLY A 105 -7.63 -14.32 4.99
N LYS A 106 -7.31 -15.16 5.98
CA LYS A 106 -7.21 -14.78 7.40
C LYS A 106 -5.81 -14.99 7.93
N GLY A 107 -5.40 -14.13 8.86
CA GLY A 107 -4.18 -14.27 9.64
C GLY A 107 -4.48 -14.79 11.05
N ARG A 108 -3.64 -15.67 11.56
CA ARG A 108 -3.62 -16.11 12.96
C ARG A 108 -2.24 -15.87 13.52
N VAL A 109 -2.18 -15.24 14.67
CA VAL A 109 -0.91 -14.87 15.32
C VAL A 109 -0.75 -15.58 16.65
N GLU A 110 0.37 -16.27 16.80
CA GLU A 110 0.73 -16.97 18.02
C GLU A 110 2.10 -16.49 18.52
N PRO A 111 2.30 -16.44 19.85
CA PRO A 111 3.61 -16.11 20.39
C PRO A 111 4.60 -17.23 20.06
N GLY A 112 5.86 -16.84 19.84
CA GLY A 112 6.93 -17.74 19.44
C GLY A 112 7.28 -17.65 17.96
N GLY A 113 8.39 -18.24 17.57
CA GLY A 113 8.90 -18.24 16.21
C GLY A 113 10.39 -18.54 16.19
N ARG A 114 10.91 -18.95 15.02
CA ARG A 114 12.35 -19.12 14.83
C ARG A 114 12.96 -17.76 14.53
N ALA A 115 14.12 -17.46 15.11
CA ALA A 115 14.97 -16.42 14.59
C ALA A 115 15.57 -16.96 13.28
N GLU A 116 15.16 -16.40 12.14
CA GLU A 116 15.94 -16.57 10.92
C GLU A 116 17.13 -15.60 11.02
N VAL A 117 18.33 -16.18 10.93
CA VAL A 117 19.60 -15.44 10.88
C VAL A 117 19.87 -15.05 9.43
#